data_3e58554265939ac426a7ad2f99cc0f83
#
_entry.id   3e58554265939ac426a7ad2f99cc0f83
#
_cell.length_a   1.000
_cell.length_b   1.000
_cell.length_c   1.000
_cell.angle_alpha   90.00
_cell.angle_beta   90.00
_cell.angle_gamma   90.00
#
_symmetry.space_group_name_H-M   'P 1'
#
loop_
_entity.id
_entity.type
_entity.pdbx_description
1 polymer ?
#
loop_
_entity_poly.entity_id
_entity_poly.type
_entity_poly.pdbx_seq_one_letter_code
_entity_poly.pdbx_strand_id
1 'polypeptide(L)'
;MRKETALKQAQPGFMKRFGFYIALAVLAVIVLLPTPEGLSVAGHRMIGVMVFSVIVWATTAISYPVSAGVIMVLIALLVGFAPNEATGRLYGTSAGLGMALKGFSSTAFCLVAAAMFLAAAMTKTGLDKRIALMILSKVGAKANRVLLGVILCGFILSFFVPSTTARVACLVPIVMGMIKAFGVPLKSRFAGMLMITVAQVDSVWNVGIKTAAAQNMVAVNFISQTLGVDISWLDWFVAAAPFAVLMSAALYKLMLHIMPPEIDEIAGGQATVTRLLKEMGKISADELKLLVISLCLLFFWTTEKVLHSIDTSTSTMVAITLLMLPKIGVMHWNETVNKINWGTVVLFGVGISLGSALLSTKAATWLANQIVSIFALESSTTLMVLAIMTVFLIVIHMGFASATGLASAIIPIIISVLQQLKTPGVNVVGMTMILQYVVSFGFILPVNAPQNMIAYGTDTFEVNDFVKSGIPLTLIAFALIMLLGATYWKWMGLV
;
A
#
# COMPACT_ATOMS: atom_id res chain seq x y z
N MET A 1 -20.41 36.59 -24.48
CA MET A 1 -21.11 35.94 -23.36
C MET A 1 -20.62 34.49 -23.22
N ARG A 2 -19.55 34.26 -22.45
CA ARG A 2 -19.07 32.92 -22.08
C ARG A 2 -19.87 32.53 -20.84
N LYS A 3 -20.76 31.53 -20.95
CA LYS A 3 -21.32 30.84 -19.81
C LYS A 3 -20.24 29.95 -19.19
N GLU A 4 -19.68 30.39 -18.07
CA GLU A 4 -18.92 29.53 -17.17
C GLU A 4 -19.88 28.44 -16.66
N THR A 5 -19.65 27.22 -17.14
CA THR A 5 -20.27 26.03 -16.59
C THR A 5 -19.57 25.75 -15.26
N ALA A 6 -20.09 26.31 -14.18
CA ALA A 6 -19.69 25.93 -12.84
C ALA A 6 -19.94 24.42 -12.69
N LEU A 7 -18.86 23.64 -12.66
CA LEU A 7 -18.88 22.25 -12.24
C LEU A 7 -19.55 22.21 -10.86
N LYS A 8 -20.79 21.71 -10.79
CA LYS A 8 -21.46 21.40 -9.52
C LYS A 8 -20.53 20.40 -8.80
N GLN A 9 -19.77 20.88 -7.84
CA GLN A 9 -19.09 20.02 -6.89
C GLN A 9 -20.18 19.16 -6.24
N ALA A 10 -20.15 17.85 -6.50
CA ALA A 10 -21.04 16.91 -5.85
C ALA A 10 -20.87 17.11 -4.32
N GLN A 11 -21.98 17.29 -3.61
CA GLN A 11 -21.93 17.44 -2.16
C GLN A 11 -21.21 16.21 -1.57
N PRO A 12 -20.27 16.40 -0.64
CA PRO A 12 -19.58 15.28 -0.02
C PRO A 12 -20.61 14.35 0.63
N GLY A 13 -20.49 13.04 0.37
CA GLY A 13 -21.38 12.04 0.93
C GLY A 13 -21.47 12.13 2.47
N PHE A 14 -22.58 11.68 3.05
CA PHE A 14 -22.86 11.75 4.49
C PHE A 14 -21.67 11.34 5.36
N MET A 15 -21.02 10.19 5.06
CA MET A 15 -19.87 9.69 5.81
C MET A 15 -18.67 10.63 5.77
N LYS A 16 -18.39 11.27 4.65
CA LYS A 16 -17.30 12.26 4.52
C LYS A 16 -17.60 13.53 5.32
N ARG A 17 -18.88 13.91 5.43
CA ARG A 17 -19.29 15.11 6.15
C ARG A 17 -19.32 14.91 7.67
N PHE A 18 -19.78 13.75 8.13
CA PHE A 18 -20.02 13.48 9.55
C PHE A 18 -19.02 12.50 10.18
N GLY A 19 -18.18 11.84 9.38
CA GLY A 19 -17.27 10.78 9.85
C GLY A 19 -16.35 11.22 10.99
N PHE A 20 -15.89 12.47 11.00
CA PHE A 20 -15.07 12.99 12.10
C PHE A 20 -15.86 13.07 13.42
N TYR A 21 -17.10 13.57 13.39
CA TYR A 21 -17.94 13.67 14.58
C TYR A 21 -18.37 12.29 15.08
N ILE A 22 -18.65 11.36 14.16
CA ILE A 22 -18.93 9.95 14.47
C ILE A 22 -17.72 9.33 15.17
N ALA A 23 -16.51 9.54 14.63
CA ALA A 23 -15.28 9.03 15.23
C ALA A 23 -15.05 9.57 16.64
N LEU A 24 -15.30 10.87 16.88
CA LEU A 24 -15.21 11.48 18.21
C LEU A 24 -16.26 10.93 19.17
N ALA A 25 -17.50 10.75 18.72
CA ALA A 25 -18.57 10.19 19.54
C ALA A 25 -18.25 8.75 19.94
N VAL A 26 -17.78 7.92 19.00
CA VAL A 26 -17.37 6.53 19.27
C VAL A 26 -16.18 6.48 20.23
N LEU A 27 -15.17 7.34 20.03
CA LEU A 27 -14.04 7.47 20.96
C LEU A 27 -14.52 7.82 22.36
N ALA A 28 -15.41 8.83 22.49
CA ALA A 28 -15.94 9.25 23.79
C ALA A 28 -16.72 8.10 24.47
N VAL A 29 -17.55 7.39 23.71
CA VAL A 29 -18.27 6.22 24.25
C VAL A 29 -17.29 5.18 24.77
N ILE A 30 -16.27 4.79 23.97
CA ILE A 30 -15.28 3.79 24.39
C ILE A 30 -14.56 4.26 25.65
N VAL A 31 -14.07 5.49 25.71
CA VAL A 31 -13.28 6.00 26.84
C VAL A 31 -14.11 6.13 28.13
N LEU A 32 -15.43 6.37 28.02
CA LEU A 32 -16.36 6.50 29.16
C LEU A 32 -16.87 5.15 29.66
N LEU A 33 -16.83 4.09 28.85
CA LEU A 33 -17.19 2.75 29.31
C LEU A 33 -16.19 2.24 30.35
N PRO A 34 -16.61 1.32 31.25
CA PRO A 34 -15.69 0.68 32.18
C PRO A 34 -14.60 -0.09 31.42
N THR A 35 -13.38 -0.03 31.94
CA THR A 35 -12.25 -0.77 31.36
C THR A 35 -12.52 -2.27 31.45
N PRO A 36 -12.45 -3.01 30.33
CA PRO A 36 -12.63 -4.46 30.30
C PRO A 36 -11.60 -5.19 31.19
N GLU A 37 -11.97 -6.36 31.69
CA GLU A 37 -11.06 -7.20 32.47
C GLU A 37 -9.82 -7.58 31.65
N GLY A 38 -8.66 -7.57 32.31
CA GLY A 38 -7.38 -7.90 31.70
C GLY A 38 -6.80 -6.82 30.78
N LEU A 39 -7.44 -5.65 30.70
CA LEU A 39 -6.96 -4.53 29.89
C LEU A 39 -6.58 -3.35 30.81
N SER A 40 -5.41 -2.74 30.58
CA SER A 40 -5.05 -1.51 31.29
C SER A 40 -5.90 -0.32 30.86
N VAL A 41 -6.04 0.71 31.71
CA VAL A 41 -6.73 1.96 31.34
C VAL A 41 -6.08 2.62 30.12
N ALA A 42 -4.74 2.60 30.05
CA ALA A 42 -4.01 3.09 28.90
C ALA A 42 -4.32 2.29 27.63
N GLY A 43 -4.38 0.96 27.72
CA GLY A 43 -4.76 0.07 26.63
C GLY A 43 -6.18 0.29 26.16
N HIS A 44 -7.13 0.45 27.09
CA HIS A 44 -8.53 0.74 26.76
C HIS A 44 -8.68 2.06 25.98
N ARG A 45 -8.01 3.12 26.43
CA ARG A 45 -7.99 4.41 25.73
C ARG A 45 -7.31 4.31 24.37
N MET A 46 -6.25 3.49 24.24
CA MET A 46 -5.59 3.24 22.95
C MET A 46 -6.49 2.50 21.96
N ILE A 47 -7.33 1.57 22.41
CA ILE A 47 -8.36 0.95 21.56
C ILE A 47 -9.32 2.04 21.05
N GLY A 48 -9.75 2.96 21.90
CA GLY A 48 -10.56 4.10 21.48
C GLY A 48 -9.88 4.95 20.41
N VAL A 49 -8.59 5.29 20.59
CA VAL A 49 -7.80 6.03 19.58
C VAL A 49 -7.66 5.25 18.29
N MET A 50 -7.45 3.93 18.36
CA MET A 50 -7.38 3.07 17.17
C MET A 50 -8.71 3.10 16.40
N VAL A 51 -9.84 2.89 17.07
CA VAL A 51 -11.16 2.91 16.42
C VAL A 51 -11.45 4.28 15.82
N PHE A 52 -11.12 5.37 16.53
CA PHE A 52 -11.19 6.73 15.99
C PHE A 52 -10.38 6.85 14.69
N SER A 53 -9.12 6.38 14.69
CA SER A 53 -8.22 6.46 13.55
C SER A 53 -8.77 5.68 12.35
N VAL A 54 -9.29 4.47 12.60
CA VAL A 54 -9.93 3.62 11.58
C VAL A 54 -11.12 4.33 10.93
N ILE A 55 -12.04 4.90 11.72
CA ILE A 55 -13.22 5.59 11.20
C ILE A 55 -12.81 6.82 10.37
N VAL A 56 -11.86 7.62 10.85
CA VAL A 56 -11.40 8.82 10.14
C VAL A 56 -10.70 8.46 8.83
N TRP A 57 -9.88 7.42 8.82
CA TRP A 57 -9.17 6.98 7.61
C TRP A 57 -10.11 6.28 6.61
N ALA A 58 -11.08 5.52 7.08
CA ALA A 58 -12.08 4.88 6.22
C ALA A 58 -13.02 5.91 5.56
N THR A 59 -13.46 6.91 6.32
CA THR A 59 -14.40 7.94 5.83
C THR A 59 -13.71 9.07 5.07
N THR A 60 -12.38 9.20 5.20
CA THR A 60 -11.60 10.35 4.69
C THR A 60 -12.23 11.71 5.07
N ALA A 61 -12.84 11.75 6.26
CA ALA A 61 -13.59 12.92 6.75
C ALA A 61 -12.70 14.14 6.96
N ILE A 62 -11.43 13.94 7.32
CA ILE A 62 -10.37 14.94 7.39
C ILE A 62 -9.14 14.42 6.63
N SER A 63 -8.27 15.35 6.19
CA SER A 63 -7.05 14.95 5.46
C SER A 63 -6.08 14.15 6.33
N TYR A 64 -5.26 13.32 5.71
CA TYR A 64 -4.29 12.48 6.42
C TYR A 64 -3.34 13.28 7.35
N PRO A 65 -2.76 14.43 6.94
CA PRO A 65 -1.92 15.22 7.87
C PRO A 65 -2.69 15.72 9.08
N VAL A 66 -3.94 16.17 8.90
CA VAL A 66 -4.77 16.65 10.01
C VAL A 66 -5.15 15.48 10.92
N SER A 67 -5.54 14.34 10.36
CA SER A 67 -5.85 13.15 11.16
C SER A 67 -4.66 12.68 11.98
N ALA A 68 -3.46 12.74 11.41
CA ALA A 68 -2.22 12.40 12.13
C ALA A 68 -1.99 13.33 13.31
N GLY A 69 -2.16 14.63 13.14
CA GLY A 69 -2.07 15.61 14.23
C GLY A 69 -3.08 15.31 15.35
N VAL A 70 -4.33 15.05 14.99
CA VAL A 70 -5.38 14.70 15.98
C VAL A 70 -5.03 13.41 16.71
N ILE A 71 -4.59 12.36 16.01
CA ILE A 71 -4.20 11.07 16.62
C ILE A 71 -3.04 11.28 17.58
N MET A 72 -2.00 12.05 17.21
CA MET A 72 -0.88 12.35 18.10
C MET A 72 -1.34 13.06 19.39
N VAL A 73 -2.24 14.04 19.27
CA VAL A 73 -2.82 14.74 20.43
C VAL A 73 -3.64 13.79 21.29
N LEU A 74 -4.47 12.92 20.68
CA LEU A 74 -5.27 11.95 21.42
C LEU A 74 -4.38 10.95 22.18
N ILE A 75 -3.31 10.43 21.56
CA ILE A 75 -2.35 9.56 22.25
C ILE A 75 -1.70 10.32 23.41
N ALA A 76 -1.20 11.54 23.18
CA ALA A 76 -0.51 12.34 24.18
C ALA A 76 -1.41 12.62 25.41
N LEU A 77 -2.68 12.94 25.19
CA LEU A 77 -3.60 13.26 26.28
C LEU A 77 -4.21 12.01 26.92
N LEU A 78 -4.80 11.10 26.14
CA LEU A 78 -5.54 9.97 26.69
C LEU A 78 -4.63 8.96 27.36
N VAL A 79 -3.45 8.68 26.78
CA VAL A 79 -2.43 7.82 27.43
C VAL A 79 -1.68 8.61 28.50
N GLY A 80 -1.33 9.88 28.26
CA GLY A 80 -0.62 10.71 29.22
C GLY A 80 -1.36 10.84 30.56
N PHE A 81 -2.69 10.94 30.54
CA PHE A 81 -3.54 10.97 31.75
C PHE A 81 -4.02 9.58 32.20
N ALA A 82 -3.49 8.49 31.62
CA ALA A 82 -3.76 7.15 32.12
C ALA A 82 -2.75 6.74 33.21
N PRO A 83 -3.15 5.90 34.18
CA PRO A 83 -2.23 5.31 35.14
C PRO A 83 -1.29 4.33 34.41
N ASN A 84 -0.01 4.38 34.78
CA ASN A 84 1.01 3.44 34.38
C ASN A 84 1.10 2.34 35.47
N GLU A 85 0.69 1.12 35.13
CA GLU A 85 0.63 -0.01 36.07
C GLU A 85 2.01 -0.36 36.66
N ALA A 86 3.10 -0.12 35.93
CA ALA A 86 4.45 -0.43 36.40
C ALA A 86 4.95 0.55 37.48
N THR A 87 4.47 1.80 37.46
CA THR A 87 4.98 2.85 38.38
C THR A 87 3.94 3.34 39.38
N GLY A 88 2.66 2.99 39.18
CA GLY A 88 1.53 3.50 39.97
C GLY A 88 1.23 5.00 39.78
N ARG A 89 1.93 5.68 38.84
CA ARG A 89 1.75 7.10 38.53
C ARG A 89 1.13 7.26 37.14
N LEU A 90 0.71 8.49 36.78
CA LEU A 90 0.29 8.76 35.40
C LEU A 90 1.50 8.65 34.45
N TYR A 91 1.25 8.25 33.21
CA TYR A 91 2.30 8.25 32.18
C TYR A 91 2.93 9.64 31.98
N GLY A 92 2.12 10.70 32.04
CA GLY A 92 2.50 12.07 31.73
C GLY A 92 2.35 12.37 30.24
N THR A 93 1.89 13.60 29.92
CA THR A 93 1.62 14.01 28.53
C THR A 93 2.90 14.05 27.67
N SER A 94 4.06 14.32 28.24
CA SER A 94 5.35 14.26 27.54
C SER A 94 5.70 12.84 27.09
N ALA A 95 5.48 11.84 27.95
CA ALA A 95 5.68 10.43 27.59
C ALA A 95 4.64 9.97 26.55
N GLY A 96 3.37 10.38 26.70
CA GLY A 96 2.32 10.12 25.71
C GLY A 96 2.66 10.73 24.35
N LEU A 97 3.18 11.96 24.31
CA LEU A 97 3.65 12.59 23.07
C LEU A 97 4.87 11.86 22.49
N GLY A 98 5.78 11.38 23.33
CA GLY A 98 6.91 10.54 22.92
C GLY A 98 6.44 9.24 22.23
N MET A 99 5.38 8.59 22.78
CA MET A 99 4.76 7.43 22.12
C MET A 99 4.16 7.82 20.76
N ALA A 100 3.48 8.97 20.69
CA ALA A 100 2.86 9.46 19.45
C ALA A 100 3.88 9.82 18.34
N LEU A 101 5.11 10.15 18.70
CA LEU A 101 6.19 10.50 17.78
C LEU A 101 7.10 9.31 17.41
N LYS A 102 6.98 8.17 18.08
CA LYS A 102 7.89 7.03 17.94
C LYS A 102 8.04 6.55 16.49
N GLY A 103 6.95 6.54 15.72
CA GLY A 103 6.97 6.10 14.32
C GLY A 103 7.76 7.02 13.40
N PHE A 104 7.85 8.31 13.71
CA PHE A 104 8.56 9.30 12.90
C PHE A 104 10.10 9.19 13.01
N SER A 105 10.60 8.46 13.99
CA SER A 105 12.04 8.18 14.18
C SER A 105 12.43 6.78 13.68
N SER A 106 11.52 6.02 13.04
CA SER A 106 11.83 4.70 12.54
C SER A 106 12.58 4.74 11.20
N THR A 107 13.45 3.75 10.96
CA THR A 107 14.15 3.58 9.67
C THR A 107 13.16 3.37 8.53
N ALA A 108 12.04 2.71 8.78
CA ALA A 108 10.97 2.51 7.82
C ALA A 108 10.29 3.84 7.42
N PHE A 109 10.12 4.79 8.36
CA PHE A 109 9.62 6.13 8.04
C PHE A 109 10.58 6.87 7.10
N CYS A 110 11.88 6.81 7.41
CA CYS A 110 12.91 7.40 6.59
C CYS A 110 12.90 6.81 5.16
N LEU A 111 12.77 5.48 5.04
CA LEU A 111 12.68 4.79 3.75
C LEU A 111 11.44 5.24 2.95
N VAL A 112 10.27 5.32 3.57
CA VAL A 112 9.04 5.74 2.87
C VAL A 112 9.13 7.20 2.43
N ALA A 113 9.66 8.09 3.28
CA ALA A 113 9.91 9.47 2.91
C ALA A 113 10.86 9.57 1.71
N ALA A 114 12.01 8.87 1.77
CA ALA A 114 12.98 8.80 0.68
C ALA A 114 12.37 8.23 -0.62
N ALA A 115 11.55 7.20 -0.51
CA ALA A 115 10.84 6.60 -1.64
C ALA A 115 9.91 7.60 -2.36
N MET A 116 9.28 8.52 -1.62
CA MET A 116 8.47 9.57 -2.26
C MET A 116 9.34 10.57 -3.06
N PHE A 117 10.56 10.87 -2.61
CA PHE A 117 11.51 11.68 -3.38
C PHE A 117 11.96 10.95 -4.66
N LEU A 118 12.21 9.64 -4.60
CA LEU A 118 12.54 8.85 -5.79
C LEU A 118 11.38 8.88 -6.81
N ALA A 119 10.14 8.70 -6.35
CA ALA A 119 8.97 8.80 -7.21
C ALA A 119 8.83 10.20 -7.84
N ALA A 120 9.10 11.27 -7.09
CA ALA A 120 9.12 12.64 -7.60
C ALA A 120 10.22 12.85 -8.65
N ALA A 121 11.41 12.27 -8.48
CA ALA A 121 12.49 12.29 -9.46
C ALA A 121 12.10 11.58 -10.76
N MET A 122 11.47 10.41 -10.66
CA MET A 122 10.95 9.67 -11.83
C MET A 122 9.96 10.51 -12.64
N THR A 123 8.98 11.11 -11.97
CA THR A 123 7.99 11.98 -12.62
C THR A 123 8.63 13.27 -13.19
N LYS A 124 9.60 13.86 -12.47
CA LYS A 124 10.29 15.09 -12.94
C LYS A 124 11.07 14.86 -14.22
N THR A 125 11.83 13.78 -14.27
CA THR A 125 12.66 13.44 -15.44
C THR A 125 11.85 12.84 -16.58
N GLY A 126 10.69 12.22 -16.30
CA GLY A 126 9.89 11.47 -17.27
C GLY A 126 10.44 10.08 -17.56
N LEU A 127 11.39 9.58 -16.77
CA LEU A 127 11.98 8.26 -16.96
C LEU A 127 10.95 7.15 -16.84
N ASP A 128 10.00 7.26 -15.91
CA ASP A 128 8.85 6.36 -15.75
C ASP A 128 8.01 6.26 -17.03
N LYS A 129 7.67 7.43 -17.62
CA LYS A 129 6.94 7.50 -18.89
C LYS A 129 7.73 6.89 -20.04
N ARG A 130 9.05 7.13 -20.13
CA ARG A 130 9.92 6.54 -21.15
C ARG A 130 9.97 5.02 -21.03
N ILE A 131 10.14 4.48 -19.81
CA ILE A 131 10.13 3.03 -19.55
C ILE A 131 8.81 2.42 -20.02
N ALA A 132 7.67 3.00 -19.63
CA ALA A 132 6.35 2.52 -20.02
C ALA A 132 6.16 2.53 -21.55
N LEU A 133 6.50 3.64 -22.23
CA LEU A 133 6.40 3.74 -23.69
C LEU A 133 7.36 2.78 -24.41
N MET A 134 8.56 2.53 -23.89
CA MET A 134 9.49 1.55 -24.45
C MET A 134 8.92 0.13 -24.38
N ILE A 135 8.27 -0.25 -23.28
CA ILE A 135 7.62 -1.55 -23.13
C ILE A 135 6.44 -1.65 -24.13
N LEU A 136 5.54 -0.67 -24.09
CA LEU A 136 4.33 -0.66 -24.94
C LEU A 136 4.66 -0.61 -26.43
N SER A 137 5.75 0.05 -26.83
CA SER A 137 6.19 0.08 -28.23
C SER A 137 6.64 -1.27 -28.79
N LYS A 138 6.95 -2.26 -27.92
CA LYS A 138 7.43 -3.59 -28.30
C LYS A 138 6.36 -4.67 -28.31
N VAL A 139 5.22 -4.45 -27.64
CA VAL A 139 4.19 -5.51 -27.48
C VAL A 139 3.27 -5.68 -28.70
N GLY A 140 3.22 -4.73 -29.62
CA GLY A 140 2.41 -4.78 -30.83
C GLY A 140 0.99 -4.24 -30.66
N ALA A 141 0.19 -4.32 -31.74
CA ALA A 141 -1.12 -3.65 -31.84
C ALA A 141 -2.33 -4.54 -31.47
N LYS A 142 -2.13 -5.82 -31.18
CA LYS A 142 -3.24 -6.71 -30.77
C LYS A 142 -3.71 -6.37 -29.37
N ALA A 143 -5.03 -6.31 -29.16
CA ALA A 143 -5.65 -5.91 -27.89
C ALA A 143 -5.14 -6.73 -26.69
N ASN A 144 -5.00 -8.05 -26.84
CA ASN A 144 -4.45 -8.93 -25.80
C ASN A 144 -2.96 -8.65 -25.51
N ARG A 145 -2.17 -8.27 -26.51
CA ARG A 145 -0.75 -7.90 -26.31
C ARG A 145 -0.63 -6.54 -25.63
N VAL A 146 -1.50 -5.58 -25.96
CA VAL A 146 -1.57 -4.30 -25.25
C VAL A 146 -1.89 -4.49 -23.77
N LEU A 147 -2.85 -5.36 -23.46
CA LEU A 147 -3.14 -5.75 -22.07
C LEU A 147 -1.91 -6.32 -21.35
N LEU A 148 -1.20 -7.26 -22.01
CA LEU A 148 0.06 -7.80 -21.49
C LEU A 148 1.10 -6.69 -21.28
N GLY A 149 1.20 -5.75 -22.21
CA GLY A 149 2.09 -4.59 -22.12
C GLY A 149 1.80 -3.73 -20.90
N VAL A 150 0.54 -3.47 -20.59
CA VAL A 150 0.13 -2.74 -19.37
C VAL A 150 0.55 -3.50 -18.11
N ILE A 151 0.37 -4.82 -18.07
CA ILE A 151 0.80 -5.67 -16.95
C ILE A 151 2.33 -5.62 -16.79
N LEU A 152 3.07 -5.71 -17.89
CA LEU A 152 4.54 -5.60 -17.86
C LEU A 152 5.01 -4.20 -17.41
N CYS A 153 4.29 -3.13 -17.79
CA CYS A 153 4.58 -1.79 -17.30
C CYS A 153 4.43 -1.71 -15.77
N GLY A 154 3.31 -2.18 -15.21
CA GLY A 154 3.10 -2.21 -13.76
C GLY A 154 4.19 -3.02 -13.05
N PHE A 155 4.55 -4.19 -13.58
CA PHE A 155 5.65 -5.00 -13.06
C PHE A 155 6.99 -4.25 -13.04
N ILE A 156 7.44 -3.77 -14.19
CA ILE A 156 8.77 -3.13 -14.33
C ILE A 156 8.83 -1.84 -13.52
N LEU A 157 7.79 -0.99 -13.59
CA LEU A 157 7.77 0.26 -12.84
C LEU A 157 7.79 0.04 -11.32
N SER A 158 7.30 -1.09 -10.83
CA SER A 158 7.32 -1.41 -9.39
C SER A 158 8.72 -1.55 -8.79
N PHE A 159 9.75 -1.83 -9.59
CA PHE A 159 11.15 -1.82 -9.15
C PHE A 159 11.71 -0.41 -8.98
N PHE A 160 11.23 0.54 -9.76
CA PHE A 160 11.84 1.88 -9.89
C PHE A 160 11.02 2.97 -9.22
N VAL A 161 9.69 2.79 -9.15
CA VAL A 161 8.75 3.79 -8.62
C VAL A 161 8.08 3.27 -7.37
N PRO A 162 8.60 3.56 -6.17
CA PRO A 162 8.11 3.00 -4.91
C PRO A 162 6.85 3.72 -4.39
N SER A 163 5.94 4.04 -5.30
CA SER A 163 4.65 4.67 -5.02
C SER A 163 3.62 4.19 -6.02
N THR A 164 2.66 3.39 -5.55
CA THR A 164 1.57 2.86 -6.37
C THR A 164 0.79 3.98 -7.05
N THR A 165 0.48 5.04 -6.31
CA THR A 165 -0.23 6.21 -6.84
C THR A 165 0.53 6.89 -7.97
N ALA A 166 1.87 7.01 -7.84
CA ALA A 166 2.71 7.61 -8.87
C ALA A 166 2.78 6.72 -10.13
N ARG A 167 2.90 5.38 -9.97
CA ARG A 167 2.89 4.45 -11.11
C ARG A 167 1.59 4.55 -11.91
N VAL A 168 0.45 4.49 -11.23
CA VAL A 168 -0.87 4.61 -11.87
C VAL A 168 -1.04 5.99 -12.50
N ALA A 169 -0.62 7.07 -11.83
CA ALA A 169 -0.67 8.43 -12.38
C ALA A 169 0.20 8.59 -13.65
N CYS A 170 1.30 7.85 -13.77
CA CYS A 170 2.13 7.78 -14.99
C CYS A 170 1.43 6.99 -16.10
N LEU A 171 0.89 5.81 -15.78
CA LEU A 171 0.31 4.89 -16.78
C LEU A 171 -1.04 5.39 -17.33
N VAL A 172 -1.88 5.98 -16.49
CA VAL A 172 -3.22 6.44 -16.88
C VAL A 172 -3.20 7.37 -18.10
N PRO A 173 -2.42 8.46 -18.16
CA PRO A 173 -2.37 9.33 -19.34
C PRO A 173 -1.88 8.61 -20.59
N ILE A 174 -0.95 7.66 -20.48
CA ILE A 174 -0.41 6.88 -21.59
C ILE A 174 -1.52 6.00 -22.16
N VAL A 175 -2.21 5.22 -21.30
CA VAL A 175 -3.30 4.33 -21.70
C VAL A 175 -4.48 5.14 -22.26
N MET A 176 -4.82 6.29 -21.66
CA MET A 176 -5.84 7.19 -22.19
C MET A 176 -5.46 7.75 -23.58
N GLY A 177 -4.19 8.09 -23.77
CA GLY A 177 -3.67 8.49 -25.08
C GLY A 177 -3.82 7.38 -26.12
N MET A 178 -3.55 6.13 -25.76
CA MET A 178 -3.75 4.97 -26.60
C MET A 178 -5.24 4.76 -26.95
N ILE A 179 -6.13 4.76 -25.95
CA ILE A 179 -7.59 4.60 -26.15
C ILE A 179 -8.11 5.65 -27.16
N LYS A 180 -7.72 6.92 -26.98
CA LYS A 180 -8.11 8.01 -27.91
C LYS A 180 -7.55 7.82 -29.30
N ALA A 181 -6.28 7.45 -29.41
CA ALA A 181 -5.61 7.26 -30.71
C ALA A 181 -6.19 6.06 -31.48
N PHE A 182 -6.75 5.10 -30.78
CA PHE A 182 -7.40 3.92 -31.36
C PHE A 182 -8.84 4.21 -31.82
N GLY A 183 -9.36 5.42 -31.56
CA GLY A 183 -10.72 5.80 -31.90
C GLY A 183 -11.80 4.99 -31.19
N VAL A 184 -11.45 4.36 -30.05
CA VAL A 184 -12.37 3.54 -29.27
C VAL A 184 -13.13 4.44 -28.29
N PRO A 185 -14.45 4.23 -28.10
CA PRO A 185 -15.23 4.96 -27.10
C PRO A 185 -14.62 4.81 -25.70
N LEU A 186 -14.65 5.90 -24.90
CA LEU A 186 -14.12 5.87 -23.54
C LEU A 186 -14.79 4.81 -22.66
N LYS A 187 -16.11 4.57 -22.83
CA LYS A 187 -16.87 3.56 -22.09
C LYS A 187 -16.97 2.23 -22.85
N SER A 188 -15.94 1.85 -23.61
CA SER A 188 -15.85 0.52 -24.23
C SER A 188 -15.30 -0.51 -23.27
N ARG A 189 -15.57 -1.80 -23.54
CA ARG A 189 -14.98 -2.89 -22.74
C ARG A 189 -13.45 -2.88 -22.81
N PHE A 190 -12.88 -2.56 -23.97
CA PHE A 190 -11.45 -2.44 -24.15
C PHE A 190 -10.85 -1.34 -23.26
N ALA A 191 -11.46 -0.14 -23.23
CA ALA A 191 -10.97 0.97 -22.40
C ALA A 191 -11.06 0.64 -20.90
N GLY A 192 -12.20 0.09 -20.46
CA GLY A 192 -12.41 -0.39 -19.09
C GLY A 192 -11.43 -1.49 -18.71
N MET A 193 -11.23 -2.49 -19.59
CA MET A 193 -10.26 -3.57 -19.39
C MET A 193 -8.86 -3.04 -19.10
N LEU A 194 -8.36 -2.14 -19.94
CA LEU A 194 -7.01 -1.59 -19.77
C LEU A 194 -6.90 -0.77 -18.49
N MET A 195 -7.89 0.09 -18.22
CA MET A 195 -7.80 1.01 -17.09
C MET A 195 -7.97 0.31 -15.74
N ILE A 196 -8.87 -0.68 -15.64
CA ILE A 196 -8.98 -1.54 -14.47
C ILE A 196 -7.66 -2.31 -14.27
N THR A 197 -7.07 -2.83 -15.36
CA THR A 197 -5.79 -3.56 -15.28
C THR A 197 -4.66 -2.69 -14.76
N VAL A 198 -4.57 -1.40 -15.16
CA VAL A 198 -3.58 -0.45 -14.61
C VAL A 198 -3.67 -0.40 -13.08
N ALA A 199 -4.87 -0.26 -12.52
CA ALA A 199 -5.06 -0.21 -11.07
C ALA A 199 -4.75 -1.56 -10.37
N GLN A 200 -5.24 -2.65 -10.96
CA GLN A 200 -5.14 -3.98 -10.35
C GLN A 200 -3.71 -4.54 -10.39
N VAL A 201 -2.99 -4.37 -11.50
CA VAL A 201 -1.61 -4.87 -11.61
C VAL A 201 -0.66 -4.17 -10.65
N ASP A 202 -0.86 -2.88 -10.42
CA ASP A 202 -0.07 -2.13 -9.45
C ASP A 202 -0.36 -2.57 -8.01
N SER A 203 -1.62 -2.94 -7.72
CA SER A 203 -1.98 -3.57 -6.43
C SER A 203 -1.37 -4.96 -6.27
N VAL A 204 -1.30 -5.77 -7.34
CA VAL A 204 -0.62 -7.08 -7.34
C VAL A 204 0.87 -6.93 -7.07
N TRP A 205 1.56 -6.01 -7.75
CA TRP A 205 3.01 -5.82 -7.56
C TRP A 205 3.38 -5.05 -6.31
N ASN A 206 2.42 -4.43 -5.62
CA ASN A 206 2.61 -4.00 -4.23
C ASN A 206 2.94 -5.18 -3.31
N VAL A 207 2.38 -6.36 -3.57
CA VAL A 207 2.72 -7.58 -2.83
C VAL A 207 4.12 -8.05 -3.20
N GLY A 208 4.43 -8.13 -4.49
CA GLY A 208 5.64 -8.77 -5.02
C GLY A 208 6.96 -8.09 -4.62
N ILE A 209 6.95 -6.79 -4.35
CA ILE A 209 8.17 -5.99 -4.15
C ILE A 209 8.09 -5.22 -2.83
N LYS A 210 9.06 -5.46 -1.94
CA LYS A 210 9.16 -4.85 -0.60
C LYS A 210 8.97 -3.33 -0.62
N THR A 211 9.67 -2.64 -1.50
CA THR A 211 9.72 -1.18 -1.60
C THR A 211 8.61 -0.57 -2.46
N ALA A 212 7.78 -1.38 -3.12
CA ALA A 212 6.74 -0.89 -4.03
C ALA A 212 5.58 -0.18 -3.31
N ALA A 213 5.36 -0.44 -2.02
CA ALA A 213 4.24 0.12 -1.28
C ALA A 213 4.56 0.36 0.20
N ALA A 214 4.05 1.47 0.75
CA ALA A 214 4.32 1.89 2.12
C ALA A 214 3.81 0.87 3.16
N GLN A 215 2.67 0.20 2.93
CA GLN A 215 2.13 -0.79 3.87
C GLN A 215 3.07 -1.98 4.11
N ASN A 216 3.91 -2.36 3.14
CA ASN A 216 4.91 -3.42 3.34
C ASN A 216 5.94 -3.00 4.38
N MET A 217 6.32 -1.74 4.36
CA MET A 217 7.29 -1.18 5.31
C MET A 217 6.72 -1.08 6.72
N VAL A 218 5.39 -0.94 6.87
CA VAL A 218 4.71 -1.06 8.17
C VAL A 218 4.95 -2.44 8.76
N ALA A 219 4.69 -3.50 7.98
CA ALA A 219 4.87 -4.87 8.45
C ALA A 219 6.34 -5.19 8.76
N VAL A 220 7.25 -4.83 7.86
CA VAL A 220 8.71 -5.02 8.08
C VAL A 220 9.16 -4.32 9.35
N ASN A 221 8.70 -3.08 9.60
CA ASN A 221 9.04 -2.34 10.80
C ASN A 221 8.52 -3.05 12.09
N PHE A 222 7.27 -3.52 12.10
CA PHE A 222 6.74 -4.21 13.27
C PHE A 222 7.36 -5.59 13.47
N ILE A 223 7.69 -6.32 12.40
CA ILE A 223 8.46 -7.58 12.48
C ILE A 223 9.83 -7.30 13.13
N SER A 224 10.56 -6.31 12.65
CA SER A 224 11.87 -5.94 13.22
C SER A 224 11.75 -5.49 14.67
N GLN A 225 10.82 -4.58 15.01
CA GLN A 225 10.68 -4.05 16.36
C GLN A 225 10.15 -5.06 17.39
N THR A 226 9.27 -5.98 16.98
CA THR A 226 8.57 -6.89 17.90
C THR A 226 9.22 -8.27 17.96
N LEU A 227 9.75 -8.75 16.83
CA LEU A 227 10.29 -10.09 16.70
C LEU A 227 11.83 -10.10 16.56
N GLY A 228 12.46 -8.92 16.42
CA GLY A 228 13.92 -8.80 16.26
C GLY A 228 14.46 -9.37 14.95
N VAL A 229 13.62 -9.52 13.91
CA VAL A 229 13.99 -10.12 12.62
C VAL A 229 13.91 -9.05 11.53
N ASP A 230 15.03 -8.83 10.86
CA ASP A 230 15.10 -7.93 9.71
C ASP A 230 14.87 -8.70 8.42
N ILE A 231 13.85 -8.31 7.65
CA ILE A 231 13.53 -8.87 6.35
C ILE A 231 14.29 -8.11 5.27
N SER A 232 15.23 -8.77 4.58
CA SER A 232 15.93 -8.17 3.45
C SER A 232 14.99 -7.93 2.25
N TRP A 233 15.42 -7.13 1.28
CA TRP A 233 14.65 -6.92 0.06
C TRP A 233 14.50 -8.22 -0.73
N LEU A 234 15.57 -9.03 -0.77
CA LEU A 234 15.57 -10.31 -1.48
C LEU A 234 14.71 -11.37 -0.79
N ASP A 235 14.74 -11.46 0.55
CA ASP A 235 13.88 -12.37 1.32
C ASP A 235 12.41 -12.12 0.99
N TRP A 236 12.01 -10.83 0.98
CA TRP A 236 10.66 -10.44 0.60
C TRP A 236 10.33 -10.83 -0.84
N PHE A 237 11.22 -10.49 -1.78
CA PHE A 237 10.99 -10.73 -3.20
C PHE A 237 10.85 -12.22 -3.50
N VAL A 238 11.75 -13.06 -2.97
CA VAL A 238 11.68 -14.52 -3.16
C VAL A 238 10.36 -15.08 -2.58
N ALA A 239 9.93 -14.63 -1.41
CA ALA A 239 8.68 -15.09 -0.81
C ALA A 239 7.44 -14.64 -1.58
N ALA A 240 7.40 -13.39 -2.07
CA ALA A 240 6.21 -12.73 -2.60
C ALA A 240 6.07 -12.78 -4.13
N ALA A 241 7.19 -12.79 -4.88
CA ALA A 241 7.15 -12.74 -6.34
C ALA A 241 6.40 -13.89 -7.02
N PRO A 242 6.48 -15.16 -6.56
CA PRO A 242 5.68 -16.23 -7.15
C PRO A 242 4.17 -15.96 -7.08
N PHE A 243 3.68 -15.43 -5.96
CA PHE A 243 2.29 -15.01 -5.83
C PHE A 243 1.95 -13.89 -6.84
N ALA A 244 2.78 -12.85 -6.93
CA ALA A 244 2.53 -11.71 -7.82
C ALA A 244 2.56 -12.11 -9.32
N VAL A 245 3.45 -13.04 -9.70
CA VAL A 245 3.50 -13.60 -11.07
C VAL A 245 2.23 -14.38 -11.40
N LEU A 246 1.82 -15.29 -10.51
CA LEU A 246 0.60 -16.08 -10.69
C LEU A 246 -0.65 -15.17 -10.73
N MET A 247 -0.71 -14.17 -9.87
CA MET A 247 -1.78 -13.17 -9.87
C MET A 247 -1.79 -12.32 -11.14
N SER A 248 -0.64 -11.96 -11.70
CA SER A 248 -0.55 -11.24 -12.97
C SER A 248 -1.06 -12.08 -14.13
N ALA A 249 -0.75 -13.38 -14.15
CA ALA A 249 -1.27 -14.31 -15.14
C ALA A 249 -2.80 -14.52 -14.98
N ALA A 250 -3.27 -14.61 -13.74
CA ALA A 250 -4.70 -14.69 -13.44
C ALA A 250 -5.45 -13.42 -13.87
N LEU A 251 -4.90 -12.24 -13.54
CA LEU A 251 -5.46 -10.94 -13.96
C LEU A 251 -5.56 -10.84 -15.48
N TYR A 252 -4.50 -11.23 -16.22
CA TYR A 252 -4.51 -11.24 -17.68
C TYR A 252 -5.65 -12.08 -18.24
N LYS A 253 -5.77 -13.34 -17.81
CA LYS A 253 -6.83 -14.26 -18.27
C LYS A 253 -8.22 -13.78 -17.84
N LEU A 254 -8.35 -13.33 -16.60
CA LEU A 254 -9.61 -12.87 -16.04
C LEU A 254 -10.16 -11.65 -16.80
N MET A 255 -9.31 -10.66 -17.08
CA MET A 255 -9.73 -9.44 -17.78
C MET A 255 -10.17 -9.74 -19.22
N LEU A 256 -9.46 -10.61 -19.94
CA LEU A 256 -9.87 -11.05 -21.28
C LEU A 256 -11.20 -11.83 -21.27
N HIS A 257 -11.52 -12.51 -20.16
CA HIS A 257 -12.78 -13.26 -20.03
C HIS A 257 -13.95 -12.36 -19.62
N ILE A 258 -13.76 -11.46 -18.65
CA ILE A 258 -14.83 -10.60 -18.11
C ILE A 258 -15.13 -9.41 -19.03
N MET A 259 -14.09 -8.83 -19.61
CA MET A 259 -14.17 -7.66 -20.49
C MET A 259 -13.47 -7.96 -21.83
N PRO A 260 -13.95 -8.93 -22.61
CA PRO A 260 -13.34 -9.24 -23.92
C PRO A 260 -13.36 -7.98 -24.79
N PRO A 261 -12.22 -7.60 -25.39
CA PRO A 261 -12.13 -6.41 -26.23
C PRO A 261 -13.06 -6.55 -27.45
N GLU A 262 -13.67 -5.45 -27.87
CA GLU A 262 -14.51 -5.39 -29.07
C GLU A 262 -13.70 -5.43 -30.36
N ILE A 263 -12.38 -5.22 -30.24
CA ILE A 263 -11.44 -5.13 -31.36
C ILE A 263 -10.27 -6.07 -31.12
N ASP A 264 -9.90 -6.85 -32.13
CA ASP A 264 -8.77 -7.79 -32.05
C ASP A 264 -7.44 -7.09 -32.31
N GLU A 265 -7.40 -6.17 -33.28
CA GLU A 265 -6.22 -5.44 -33.70
C GLU A 265 -6.52 -3.95 -33.88
N ILE A 266 -5.59 -3.13 -33.44
CA ILE A 266 -5.74 -1.69 -33.35
C ILE A 266 -4.97 -1.06 -34.53
N ALA A 267 -5.68 -0.61 -35.56
CA ALA A 267 -5.08 0.09 -36.68
C ALA A 267 -4.31 1.34 -36.20
N GLY A 268 -3.00 1.41 -36.47
CA GLY A 268 -2.17 2.53 -36.06
C GLY A 268 -1.75 2.58 -34.60
N GLY A 269 -2.13 1.59 -33.77
CA GLY A 269 -1.82 1.57 -32.34
C GLY A 269 -0.34 1.59 -32.01
N GLN A 270 0.44 0.75 -32.68
CA GLN A 270 1.90 0.70 -32.56
C GLN A 270 2.54 2.03 -32.99
N ALA A 271 2.05 2.62 -34.10
CA ALA A 271 2.57 3.89 -34.61
C ALA A 271 2.38 5.04 -33.61
N THR A 272 1.24 5.05 -32.90
CA THR A 272 0.96 6.07 -31.88
C THR A 272 1.92 5.98 -30.70
N VAL A 273 2.13 4.80 -30.13
CA VAL A 273 3.06 4.62 -29.02
C VAL A 273 4.49 4.94 -29.46
N THR A 274 4.89 4.50 -30.66
CA THR A 274 6.20 4.82 -31.24
C THR A 274 6.37 6.32 -31.46
N ARG A 275 5.32 7.02 -31.90
CA ARG A 275 5.33 8.48 -32.04
C ARG A 275 5.52 9.17 -30.70
N LEU A 276 4.73 8.79 -29.68
CA LEU A 276 4.88 9.34 -28.32
C LEU A 276 6.29 9.13 -27.75
N LEU A 277 6.89 7.97 -28.01
CA LEU A 277 8.28 7.70 -27.61
C LEU A 277 9.27 8.57 -28.39
N LYS A 278 9.06 8.78 -29.69
CA LYS A 278 9.88 9.67 -30.51
C LYS A 278 9.77 11.14 -30.11
N GLU A 279 8.56 11.58 -29.71
CA GLU A 279 8.31 12.94 -29.20
C GLU A 279 9.07 13.23 -27.90
N MET A 280 9.40 12.21 -27.10
CA MET A 280 10.28 12.36 -25.94
C MET A 280 11.74 12.66 -26.33
N GLY A 281 12.13 12.45 -27.58
CA GLY A 281 13.50 12.63 -28.05
C GLY A 281 14.49 11.61 -27.46
N LYS A 282 15.79 11.96 -27.56
CA LYS A 282 16.87 11.15 -26.96
C LYS A 282 16.78 11.19 -25.42
N ILE A 283 17.33 10.14 -24.77
CA ILE A 283 17.44 10.11 -23.30
C ILE A 283 18.23 11.35 -22.82
N SER A 284 17.66 12.08 -21.88
CA SER A 284 18.31 13.26 -21.31
C SER A 284 19.39 12.86 -20.29
N ALA A 285 20.29 13.80 -20.00
CA ALA A 285 21.33 13.58 -18.97
C ALA A 285 20.71 13.28 -17.60
N ASP A 286 19.61 13.93 -17.25
CA ASP A 286 18.92 13.71 -15.98
C ASP A 286 18.21 12.36 -15.93
N GLU A 287 17.57 11.92 -17.02
CA GLU A 287 17.04 10.55 -17.13
C GLU A 287 18.14 9.49 -16.96
N LEU A 288 19.30 9.71 -17.60
CA LEU A 288 20.44 8.77 -17.51
C LEU A 288 21.01 8.72 -16.09
N LYS A 289 21.22 9.87 -15.44
CA LYS A 289 21.69 9.93 -14.04
C LYS A 289 20.73 9.19 -13.12
N LEU A 290 19.42 9.46 -13.24
CA LEU A 290 18.41 8.81 -12.44
C LEU A 290 18.37 7.30 -12.69
N LEU A 291 18.47 6.86 -13.95
CA LEU A 291 18.52 5.45 -14.32
C LEU A 291 19.71 4.75 -13.68
N VAL A 292 20.90 5.34 -13.76
CA VAL A 292 22.12 4.78 -13.15
C VAL A 292 21.98 4.68 -11.64
N ILE A 293 21.53 5.76 -10.98
CA ILE A 293 21.34 5.75 -9.51
C ILE A 293 20.29 4.71 -9.11
N SER A 294 19.18 4.59 -9.85
CA SER A 294 18.13 3.60 -9.56
C SER A 294 18.59 2.16 -9.78
N LEU A 295 19.41 1.89 -10.80
CA LEU A 295 20.00 0.57 -11.04
C LEU A 295 21.03 0.21 -9.93
N CYS A 296 21.87 1.17 -9.53
CA CYS A 296 22.77 0.97 -8.38
C CYS A 296 21.97 0.71 -7.10
N LEU A 297 20.90 1.48 -6.86
CA LEU A 297 20.04 1.27 -5.70
C LEU A 297 19.40 -0.12 -5.70
N LEU A 298 18.87 -0.57 -6.84
CA LEU A 298 18.32 -1.91 -7.00
C LEU A 298 19.39 -2.99 -6.76
N PHE A 299 20.61 -2.77 -7.24
CA PHE A 299 21.73 -3.66 -6.94
C PHE A 299 21.98 -3.75 -5.44
N PHE A 300 22.06 -2.63 -4.72
CA PHE A 300 22.23 -2.63 -3.26
C PHE A 300 21.07 -3.31 -2.54
N TRP A 301 19.83 -3.12 -2.97
CA TRP A 301 18.67 -3.79 -2.35
C TRP A 301 18.70 -5.30 -2.55
N THR A 302 19.06 -5.77 -3.75
CA THR A 302 19.05 -7.22 -4.07
C THR A 302 20.23 -7.96 -3.48
N THR A 303 21.34 -7.27 -3.17
CA THR A 303 22.56 -7.86 -2.63
C THR A 303 22.73 -7.62 -1.12
N GLU A 304 21.78 -6.97 -0.46
CA GLU A 304 21.71 -6.82 0.99
C GLU A 304 21.83 -8.19 1.69
N LYS A 305 22.68 -8.30 2.71
CA LYS A 305 23.03 -9.54 3.44
C LYS A 305 23.80 -10.61 2.63
N VAL A 306 23.98 -10.44 1.32
CA VAL A 306 24.72 -11.38 0.46
C VAL A 306 26.12 -10.83 0.17
N LEU A 307 26.25 -9.60 -0.31
CA LEU A 307 27.52 -8.96 -0.66
C LEU A 307 27.92 -7.84 0.33
N HIS A 308 26.98 -7.28 1.07
CA HIS A 308 27.21 -6.19 2.01
C HIS A 308 26.13 -6.16 3.10
N SER A 309 26.37 -5.37 4.15
CA SER A 309 25.47 -5.21 5.30
C SER A 309 24.70 -3.85 5.31
N ILE A 310 24.74 -3.10 4.20
CA ILE A 310 24.00 -1.82 4.09
C ILE A 310 22.52 -2.14 3.89
N ASP A 311 21.69 -1.71 4.83
CA ASP A 311 20.25 -1.96 4.78
C ASP A 311 19.52 -1.14 3.70
N THR A 312 18.32 -1.60 3.35
CA THR A 312 17.47 -0.97 2.32
C THR A 312 17.21 0.53 2.59
N SER A 313 17.03 0.94 3.86
CA SER A 313 16.72 2.33 4.22
C SER A 313 17.94 3.24 4.03
N THR A 314 19.11 2.81 4.50
CA THR A 314 20.38 3.54 4.37
C THR A 314 20.76 3.71 2.90
N SER A 315 20.72 2.64 2.09
CA SER A 315 21.04 2.70 0.66
C SER A 315 20.08 3.64 -0.10
N THR A 316 18.80 3.65 0.27
CA THR A 316 17.81 4.57 -0.31
C THR A 316 18.12 6.02 0.05
N MET A 317 18.49 6.30 1.32
CA MET A 317 18.88 7.66 1.74
C MET A 317 20.11 8.15 1.00
N VAL A 318 21.11 7.31 0.78
CA VAL A 318 22.28 7.63 -0.04
C VAL A 318 21.84 8.01 -1.46
N ALA A 319 20.99 7.20 -2.09
CA ALA A 319 20.51 7.46 -3.44
C ALA A 319 19.77 8.81 -3.56
N ILE A 320 18.86 9.10 -2.61
CA ILE A 320 18.12 10.37 -2.60
C ILE A 320 19.04 11.55 -2.35
N THR A 321 20.01 11.41 -1.46
CA THR A 321 21.02 12.46 -1.24
C THR A 321 21.78 12.76 -2.53
N LEU A 322 22.25 11.72 -3.26
CA LEU A 322 22.92 11.89 -4.55
C LEU A 322 22.03 12.60 -5.58
N LEU A 323 20.72 12.26 -5.62
CA LEU A 323 19.75 12.89 -6.53
C LEU A 323 19.51 14.38 -6.25
N MET A 324 19.88 14.88 -5.06
CA MET A 324 19.74 16.30 -4.67
C MET A 324 21.07 17.06 -4.64
N LEU A 325 22.22 16.37 -4.73
CA LEU A 325 23.52 17.05 -4.71
C LEU A 325 23.71 17.97 -5.94
N PRO A 326 24.33 19.14 -5.77
CA PRO A 326 24.68 20.01 -6.88
C PRO A 326 25.54 19.28 -7.94
N LYS A 327 25.30 19.53 -9.22
CA LYS A 327 25.99 18.94 -10.39
C LYS A 327 25.72 17.46 -10.63
N ILE A 328 25.53 16.62 -9.61
CA ILE A 328 25.22 15.19 -9.71
C ILE A 328 23.73 14.98 -9.81
N GLY A 329 22.98 15.66 -8.95
CA GLY A 329 21.54 15.45 -8.78
C GLY A 329 20.70 15.88 -9.98
N VAL A 330 19.46 15.45 -9.94
CA VAL A 330 18.41 15.75 -10.93
C VAL A 330 17.28 16.59 -10.33
N MET A 331 17.32 16.83 -9.01
CA MET A 331 16.26 17.54 -8.27
C MET A 331 16.86 18.65 -7.42
N HIS A 332 16.02 19.68 -7.17
CA HIS A 332 16.27 20.70 -6.16
C HIS A 332 15.20 20.62 -5.07
N TRP A 333 15.58 20.83 -3.81
CA TRP A 333 14.69 20.74 -2.67
C TRP A 333 13.37 21.51 -2.87
N ASN A 334 13.47 22.80 -3.20
CA ASN A 334 12.32 23.69 -3.33
C ASN A 334 11.31 23.27 -4.42
N GLU A 335 11.77 22.61 -5.48
CA GLU A 335 10.90 22.08 -6.52
C GLU A 335 10.26 20.74 -6.13
N THR A 336 11.02 19.93 -5.41
CA THR A 336 10.66 18.55 -5.13
C THR A 336 9.73 18.45 -3.94
N VAL A 337 9.95 19.25 -2.90
CA VAL A 337 9.16 19.21 -1.66
C VAL A 337 7.66 19.39 -1.91
N ASN A 338 7.28 20.20 -2.90
CA ASN A 338 5.88 20.44 -3.29
C ASN A 338 5.25 19.29 -4.10
N LYS A 339 6.08 18.36 -4.59
CA LYS A 339 5.63 17.16 -5.35
C LYS A 339 5.49 15.92 -4.46
N ILE A 340 5.95 16.01 -3.22
CA ILE A 340 5.86 14.92 -2.25
C ILE A 340 4.43 14.82 -1.71
N ASN A 341 3.90 13.62 -1.67
CA ASN A 341 2.65 13.36 -0.96
C ASN A 341 2.89 13.26 0.55
N TRP A 342 3.05 14.42 1.19
CA TRP A 342 3.27 14.52 2.64
C TRP A 342 2.16 13.86 3.45
N GLY A 343 0.94 13.81 2.91
CA GLY A 343 -0.16 13.09 3.55
C GLY A 343 0.16 11.63 3.78
N THR A 344 0.73 10.95 2.79
CA THR A 344 1.17 9.55 2.91
C THR A 344 2.33 9.41 3.90
N VAL A 345 3.32 10.31 3.86
CA VAL A 345 4.49 10.27 4.76
C VAL A 345 4.05 10.41 6.21
N VAL A 346 3.21 11.41 6.50
CA VAL A 346 2.74 11.66 7.88
C VAL A 346 1.79 10.56 8.36
N LEU A 347 0.91 10.06 7.48
CA LEU A 347 0.05 8.89 7.78
C LEU A 347 0.87 7.67 8.18
N PHE A 348 1.99 7.43 7.47
CA PHE A 348 2.86 6.31 7.77
C PHE A 348 3.52 6.46 9.15
N GLY A 349 4.07 7.65 9.46
CA GLY A 349 4.68 7.91 10.76
C GLY A 349 3.72 7.73 11.93
N VAL A 350 2.54 8.37 11.85
CA VAL A 350 1.53 8.24 12.92
C VAL A 350 0.96 6.83 13.00
N GLY A 351 0.86 6.11 11.88
CA GLY A 351 0.42 4.73 11.84
C GLY A 351 1.35 3.80 12.61
N ILE A 352 2.67 3.92 12.41
CA ILE A 352 3.66 3.18 13.21
C ILE A 352 3.58 3.58 14.69
N SER A 353 3.40 4.87 14.99
CA SER A 353 3.23 5.34 16.38
C SER A 353 2.01 4.71 17.04
N LEU A 354 0.87 4.69 16.33
CA LEU A 354 -0.38 4.07 16.81
C LEU A 354 -0.19 2.58 17.12
N GLY A 355 0.39 1.83 16.18
CA GLY A 355 0.66 0.41 16.37
C GLY A 355 1.65 0.14 17.51
N SER A 356 2.73 0.94 17.61
CA SER A 356 3.68 0.86 18.72
C SER A 356 3.05 1.17 20.07
N ALA A 357 2.12 2.14 20.13
CA ALA A 357 1.38 2.47 21.34
C ALA A 357 0.40 1.34 21.73
N LEU A 358 -0.27 0.70 20.76
CA LEU A 358 -1.11 -0.49 21.01
C LEU A 358 -0.31 -1.64 21.61
N LEU A 359 0.91 -1.88 21.13
CA LEU A 359 1.82 -2.89 21.68
C LEU A 359 2.29 -2.52 23.10
N SER A 360 2.78 -1.30 23.30
CA SER A 360 3.34 -0.86 24.58
C SER A 360 2.30 -0.75 25.70
N THR A 361 1.04 -0.49 25.37
CA THR A 361 -0.09 -0.48 26.32
C THR A 361 -0.77 -1.84 26.47
N LYS A 362 -0.26 -2.89 25.81
CA LYS A 362 -0.84 -4.25 25.76
C LYS A 362 -2.24 -4.32 25.16
N ALA A 363 -2.72 -3.26 24.54
CA ALA A 363 -4.01 -3.24 23.85
C ALA A 363 -4.04 -4.24 22.67
N ALA A 364 -2.95 -4.35 21.91
CA ALA A 364 -2.83 -5.33 20.83
C ALA A 364 -2.93 -6.78 21.34
N THR A 365 -2.30 -7.08 22.47
CA THR A 365 -2.36 -8.40 23.11
C THR A 365 -3.76 -8.74 23.58
N TRP A 366 -4.47 -7.78 24.19
CA TRP A 366 -5.85 -7.99 24.63
C TRP A 366 -6.78 -8.24 23.43
N LEU A 367 -6.68 -7.44 22.37
CA LEU A 367 -7.44 -7.65 21.14
C LEU A 367 -7.12 -9.01 20.51
N ALA A 368 -5.85 -9.41 20.54
CA ALA A 368 -5.43 -10.70 20.04
C ALA A 368 -6.10 -11.85 20.80
N ASN A 369 -6.18 -11.77 22.14
CA ASN A 369 -6.89 -12.75 22.95
C ASN A 369 -8.37 -12.88 22.55
N GLN A 370 -9.03 -11.74 22.28
CA GLN A 370 -10.43 -11.76 21.82
C GLN A 370 -10.54 -12.44 20.44
N ILE A 371 -9.66 -12.11 19.49
CA ILE A 371 -9.66 -12.70 18.16
C ILE A 371 -9.41 -14.21 18.23
N VAL A 372 -8.40 -14.64 19.00
CA VAL A 372 -8.07 -16.06 19.19
C VAL A 372 -9.26 -16.83 19.76
N SER A 373 -9.92 -16.26 20.76
CA SER A 373 -11.10 -16.88 21.39
C SER A 373 -12.31 -16.93 20.45
N ILE A 374 -12.66 -15.80 19.80
CA ILE A 374 -13.84 -15.71 18.93
C ILE A 374 -13.73 -16.67 17.73
N PHE A 375 -12.54 -16.79 17.14
CA PHE A 375 -12.32 -17.65 15.98
C PHE A 375 -11.79 -19.04 16.34
N ALA A 376 -11.69 -19.39 17.64
CA ALA A 376 -11.18 -20.67 18.15
C ALA A 376 -9.82 -21.06 17.51
N LEU A 377 -8.91 -20.08 17.36
CA LEU A 377 -7.66 -20.28 16.63
C LEU A 377 -6.69 -21.24 17.34
N GLU A 378 -6.78 -21.41 18.67
CA GLU A 378 -5.90 -22.31 19.43
C GLU A 378 -6.06 -23.79 19.01
N SER A 379 -7.24 -24.18 18.57
CA SER A 379 -7.53 -25.55 18.11
C SER A 379 -7.37 -25.73 16.60
N SER A 380 -6.97 -24.67 15.90
CA SER A 380 -6.88 -24.66 14.44
C SER A 380 -5.50 -25.06 13.95
N THR A 381 -5.43 -25.71 12.77
CA THR A 381 -4.15 -25.94 12.07
C THR A 381 -3.58 -24.63 11.54
N THR A 382 -2.26 -24.56 11.29
CA THR A 382 -1.60 -23.38 10.73
C THR A 382 -2.28 -22.88 9.45
N LEU A 383 -2.65 -23.80 8.54
CA LEU A 383 -3.34 -23.45 7.29
C LEU A 383 -4.76 -22.90 7.55
N MET A 384 -5.47 -23.42 8.55
CA MET A 384 -6.79 -22.92 8.95
C MET A 384 -6.68 -21.51 9.56
N VAL A 385 -5.67 -21.28 10.42
CA VAL A 385 -5.38 -19.93 10.95
C VAL A 385 -5.12 -18.97 9.79
N LEU A 386 -4.29 -19.36 8.81
CA LEU A 386 -4.03 -18.55 7.62
C LEU A 386 -5.31 -18.25 6.85
N ALA A 387 -6.18 -19.24 6.66
CA ALA A 387 -7.46 -19.07 5.96
C ALA A 387 -8.39 -18.09 6.68
N ILE A 388 -8.61 -18.28 7.98
CA ILE A 388 -9.49 -17.43 8.79
C ILE A 388 -8.99 -16.00 8.82
N MET A 389 -7.69 -15.81 9.08
CA MET A 389 -7.09 -14.46 9.11
C MET A 389 -7.09 -13.79 7.74
N THR A 390 -6.93 -14.56 6.65
CA THR A 390 -7.04 -14.04 5.27
C THR A 390 -8.46 -13.53 4.99
N VAL A 391 -9.49 -14.32 5.31
CA VAL A 391 -10.90 -13.91 5.12
C VAL A 391 -11.21 -12.68 5.98
N PHE A 392 -10.79 -12.68 7.24
CA PHE A 392 -10.94 -11.55 8.15
C PHE A 392 -10.33 -10.25 7.57
N LEU A 393 -9.11 -10.32 7.02
CA LEU A 393 -8.44 -9.17 6.41
C LEU A 393 -9.14 -8.70 5.13
N ILE A 394 -9.61 -9.61 4.27
CA ILE A 394 -10.35 -9.26 3.06
C ILE A 394 -11.63 -8.48 3.43
N VAL A 395 -12.37 -8.97 4.43
CA VAL A 395 -13.61 -8.32 4.89
C VAL A 395 -13.32 -6.94 5.49
N ILE A 396 -12.33 -6.84 6.37
CA ILE A 396 -11.97 -5.55 6.98
C ILE A 396 -11.47 -4.56 5.92
N HIS A 397 -10.71 -5.01 4.93
CA HIS A 397 -10.18 -4.13 3.89
C HIS A 397 -11.29 -3.41 3.11
N MET A 398 -12.48 -4.01 2.96
CA MET A 398 -13.61 -3.34 2.31
C MET A 398 -14.02 -2.03 3.00
N GLY A 399 -13.77 -1.90 4.29
CA GLY A 399 -14.01 -0.69 5.08
C GLY A 399 -12.89 0.35 5.05
N PHE A 400 -11.76 0.07 4.39
CA PHE A 400 -10.61 0.95 4.37
C PHE A 400 -10.35 1.55 2.98
N ALA A 401 -10.05 2.85 2.95
CA ALA A 401 -9.61 3.56 1.75
C ALA A 401 -8.07 3.64 1.62
N SER A 402 -7.33 3.04 2.56
CA SER A 402 -5.87 3.08 2.62
C SER A 402 -5.30 1.79 3.19
N ALA A 403 -4.56 1.04 2.37
CA ALA A 403 -3.84 -0.16 2.81
C ALA A 403 -2.77 0.16 3.87
N THR A 404 -2.15 1.34 3.81
CA THR A 404 -1.18 1.80 4.83
C THR A 404 -1.86 2.02 6.18
N GLY A 405 -3.04 2.66 6.18
CA GLY A 405 -3.83 2.82 7.41
C GLY A 405 -4.28 1.48 7.99
N LEU A 406 -4.75 0.57 7.14
CA LEU A 406 -5.12 -0.79 7.54
C LEU A 406 -3.92 -1.53 8.13
N ALA A 407 -2.78 -1.57 7.45
CA ALA A 407 -1.56 -2.21 7.96
C ALA A 407 -1.16 -1.68 9.33
N SER A 408 -1.19 -0.35 9.50
CA SER A 408 -0.79 0.32 10.74
C SER A 408 -1.67 -0.06 11.94
N ALA A 409 -2.96 -0.26 11.72
CA ALA A 409 -3.90 -0.66 12.77
C ALA A 409 -3.83 -2.16 13.07
N ILE A 410 -3.68 -3.01 12.03
CA ILE A 410 -3.94 -4.45 12.16
C ILE A 410 -2.68 -5.30 12.32
N ILE A 411 -1.54 -4.93 11.72
CA ILE A 411 -0.32 -5.76 11.77
C ILE A 411 0.19 -5.98 13.20
N PRO A 412 0.21 -5.00 14.11
CA PRO A 412 0.58 -5.24 15.52
C PRO A 412 -0.33 -6.27 16.20
N ILE A 413 -1.62 -6.26 15.86
CA ILE A 413 -2.61 -7.20 16.40
C ILE A 413 -2.36 -8.59 15.81
N ILE A 414 -2.11 -8.70 14.50
CA ILE A 414 -1.78 -9.96 13.84
C ILE A 414 -0.55 -10.60 14.46
N ILE A 415 0.53 -9.85 14.67
CA ILE A 415 1.73 -10.37 15.35
C ILE A 415 1.37 -10.88 16.73
N SER A 416 0.59 -10.12 17.50
CA SER A 416 0.14 -10.54 18.83
C SER A 416 -0.75 -11.78 18.80
N VAL A 417 -1.64 -11.93 17.80
CA VAL A 417 -2.44 -13.15 17.58
C VAL A 417 -1.52 -14.35 17.35
N LEU A 418 -0.61 -14.24 16.38
CA LEU A 418 0.27 -15.34 16.00
C LEU A 418 1.23 -15.76 17.13
N GLN A 419 1.68 -14.80 17.96
CA GLN A 419 2.52 -15.09 19.13
C GLN A 419 1.79 -15.87 20.22
N GLN A 420 0.46 -15.77 20.31
CA GLN A 420 -0.32 -16.51 21.30
C GLN A 420 -0.65 -17.94 20.88
N LEU A 421 -0.55 -18.24 19.59
CA LEU A 421 -0.85 -19.55 19.06
C LEU A 421 0.25 -20.55 19.48
N LYS A 422 -0.17 -21.63 20.15
CA LYS A 422 0.70 -22.76 20.47
C LYS A 422 0.71 -23.84 19.39
N THR A 423 0.08 -23.57 18.26
CA THR A 423 -0.04 -24.51 17.14
C THR A 423 1.35 -24.82 16.57
N PRO A 424 1.76 -26.10 16.49
CA PRO A 424 3.02 -26.48 15.89
C PRO A 424 3.13 -26.00 14.44
N GLY A 425 4.30 -25.46 14.07
CA GLY A 425 4.56 -24.99 12.71
C GLY A 425 4.17 -23.55 12.43
N VAL A 426 3.59 -22.81 13.39
CA VAL A 426 3.32 -21.37 13.21
C VAL A 426 4.64 -20.59 13.21
N ASN A 427 5.04 -20.11 12.05
CA ASN A 427 6.11 -19.12 11.92
C ASN A 427 5.51 -17.71 11.95
N VAL A 428 5.68 -17.01 13.09
CA VAL A 428 5.11 -15.67 13.29
C VAL A 428 5.59 -14.67 12.25
N VAL A 429 6.86 -14.70 11.88
CA VAL A 429 7.46 -13.81 10.87
C VAL A 429 6.85 -14.09 9.49
N GLY A 430 6.92 -15.33 9.04
CA GLY A 430 6.44 -15.74 7.72
C GLY A 430 4.95 -15.51 7.55
N MET A 431 4.14 -15.92 8.54
CA MET A 431 2.69 -15.69 8.51
C MET A 431 2.32 -14.21 8.56
N THR A 432 3.07 -13.37 9.32
CA THR A 432 2.86 -11.91 9.30
C THR A 432 3.15 -11.34 7.91
N MET A 433 4.21 -11.79 7.24
CA MET A 433 4.52 -11.38 5.86
C MET A 433 3.38 -11.75 4.90
N ILE A 434 2.89 -12.99 4.95
CA ILE A 434 1.81 -13.47 4.09
C ILE A 434 0.51 -12.71 4.35
N LEU A 435 0.15 -12.48 5.61
CA LEU A 435 -1.03 -11.69 5.96
C LEU A 435 -0.89 -10.21 5.55
N GLN A 436 0.34 -9.66 5.56
CA GLN A 436 0.59 -8.35 4.98
C GLN A 436 0.35 -8.32 3.46
N TYR A 437 0.60 -9.43 2.73
CA TYR A 437 0.25 -9.50 1.31
C TYR A 437 -1.26 -9.32 1.11
N VAL A 438 -2.06 -9.93 1.98
CA VAL A 438 -3.53 -9.79 1.97
C VAL A 438 -3.99 -8.37 2.26
N VAL A 439 -3.27 -7.63 3.12
CA VAL A 439 -3.54 -6.19 3.36
C VAL A 439 -3.44 -5.35 2.07
N SER A 440 -2.76 -5.83 1.04
CA SER A 440 -2.69 -5.14 -0.26
C SER A 440 -3.85 -5.48 -1.22
N PHE A 441 -4.83 -6.31 -0.82
CA PHE A 441 -5.95 -6.77 -1.68
C PHE A 441 -7.07 -5.74 -1.84
N GLY A 442 -6.73 -4.54 -2.25
CA GLY A 442 -7.71 -3.49 -2.59
C GLY A 442 -8.42 -3.74 -3.94
N PHE A 443 -8.78 -4.99 -4.27
CA PHE A 443 -9.25 -5.37 -5.59
C PHE A 443 -10.76 -5.14 -5.81
N ILE A 444 -11.59 -5.12 -4.75
CA ILE A 444 -13.06 -5.22 -4.88
C ILE A 444 -13.70 -3.88 -5.23
N LEU A 445 -13.32 -2.80 -4.54
CA LEU A 445 -13.94 -1.48 -4.71
C LEU A 445 -12.91 -0.43 -5.14
N PRO A 446 -13.28 0.51 -6.03
CA PRO A 446 -12.39 1.62 -6.38
C PRO A 446 -11.92 2.41 -5.16
N VAL A 447 -12.75 2.58 -4.15
CA VAL A 447 -12.40 3.36 -2.94
C VAL A 447 -11.39 2.68 -2.03
N ASN A 448 -11.13 1.37 -2.20
CA ASN A 448 -10.23 0.63 -1.31
C ASN A 448 -8.75 1.04 -1.45
N ALA A 449 -8.39 1.74 -2.51
CA ALA A 449 -7.03 2.22 -2.69
C ALA A 449 -6.97 3.51 -3.53
N PRO A 450 -6.09 4.48 -3.19
CA PRO A 450 -5.99 5.76 -3.91
C PRO A 450 -5.69 5.60 -5.41
N GLN A 451 -4.87 4.62 -5.79
CA GLN A 451 -4.54 4.33 -7.18
C GLN A 451 -5.76 3.88 -8.00
N ASN A 452 -6.68 3.14 -7.39
CA ASN A 452 -7.91 2.72 -8.04
C ASN A 452 -8.79 3.94 -8.37
N MET A 453 -8.82 4.93 -7.48
CA MET A 453 -9.57 6.17 -7.68
C MET A 453 -9.00 7.03 -8.81
N ILE A 454 -7.67 7.00 -9.04
CA ILE A 454 -7.06 7.67 -10.20
C ILE A 454 -7.56 7.01 -11.51
N ALA A 455 -7.55 5.69 -11.58
CA ALA A 455 -8.06 4.96 -12.72
C ALA A 455 -9.58 5.18 -12.92
N TYR A 456 -10.35 5.15 -11.83
CA TYR A 456 -11.80 5.41 -11.85
C TYR A 456 -12.13 6.83 -12.33
N GLY A 457 -11.34 7.81 -11.95
CA GLY A 457 -11.49 9.22 -12.37
C GLY A 457 -11.36 9.47 -13.88
N THR A 458 -10.96 8.47 -14.67
CA THR A 458 -10.91 8.53 -16.14
C THR A 458 -12.26 8.35 -16.83
N ASP A 459 -13.30 7.95 -16.10
CA ASP A 459 -14.66 7.66 -16.60
C ASP A 459 -14.70 6.58 -17.72
N THR A 460 -13.73 5.63 -17.70
CA THR A 460 -13.64 4.54 -18.69
C THR A 460 -14.37 3.28 -18.27
N PHE A 461 -14.75 3.14 -17.00
CA PHE A 461 -15.49 2.01 -16.44
C PHE A 461 -16.39 2.46 -15.29
N GLU A 462 -17.37 1.65 -14.95
CA GLU A 462 -18.26 1.88 -13.82
C GLU A 462 -17.81 1.09 -12.58
N VAL A 463 -18.31 1.48 -11.39
CA VAL A 463 -18.00 0.76 -10.14
C VAL A 463 -18.33 -0.72 -10.26
N ASN A 464 -19.46 -1.05 -10.93
CA ASN A 464 -19.89 -2.41 -11.13
C ASN A 464 -18.90 -3.25 -11.98
N ASP A 465 -18.23 -2.64 -12.95
CA ASP A 465 -17.21 -3.33 -13.77
C ASP A 465 -15.97 -3.65 -12.94
N PHE A 466 -15.58 -2.72 -12.07
CA PHE A 466 -14.48 -2.94 -11.13
C PHE A 466 -14.80 -4.07 -10.14
N VAL A 467 -16.01 -4.09 -9.59
CA VAL A 467 -16.49 -5.13 -8.66
C VAL A 467 -16.57 -6.50 -9.35
N LYS A 468 -17.11 -6.56 -10.58
CA LYS A 468 -17.18 -7.80 -11.38
C LYS A 468 -15.81 -8.43 -11.65
N SER A 469 -14.77 -7.62 -11.80
CA SER A 469 -13.39 -8.11 -11.94
C SER A 469 -12.74 -8.36 -10.59
N GLY A 470 -13.00 -7.52 -9.59
CA GLY A 470 -12.36 -7.52 -8.29
C GLY A 470 -12.74 -8.71 -7.41
N ILE A 471 -14.02 -9.13 -7.40
CA ILE A 471 -14.46 -10.29 -6.61
C ILE A 471 -13.78 -11.58 -7.09
N PRO A 472 -13.83 -11.97 -8.37
CA PRO A 472 -13.13 -13.17 -8.83
C PRO A 472 -11.62 -13.07 -8.61
N LEU A 473 -11.01 -11.90 -8.82
CA LEU A 473 -9.58 -11.69 -8.57
C LEU A 473 -9.23 -11.92 -7.09
N THR A 474 -10.07 -11.46 -6.16
CA THR A 474 -9.90 -11.69 -4.72
C THR A 474 -10.05 -13.17 -4.35
N LEU A 475 -11.00 -13.87 -4.95
CA LEU A 475 -11.17 -15.32 -4.74
C LEU A 475 -9.97 -16.11 -5.26
N ILE A 476 -9.43 -15.75 -6.43
CA ILE A 476 -8.20 -16.34 -6.97
C ILE A 476 -7.02 -16.04 -6.04
N ALA A 477 -6.91 -14.79 -5.54
CA ALA A 477 -5.87 -14.41 -4.59
C ALA A 477 -5.96 -15.24 -3.30
N PHE A 478 -7.15 -15.43 -2.74
CA PHE A 478 -7.38 -16.30 -1.59
C PHE A 478 -6.93 -17.75 -1.88
N ALA A 479 -7.36 -18.32 -3.01
CA ALA A 479 -6.97 -19.67 -3.42
C ALA A 479 -5.45 -19.81 -3.58
N LEU A 480 -4.78 -18.79 -4.13
CA LEU A 480 -3.31 -18.77 -4.27
C LEU A 480 -2.61 -18.64 -2.91
N ILE A 481 -3.13 -17.85 -1.96
CA ILE A 481 -2.61 -17.80 -0.58
C ILE A 481 -2.67 -19.20 0.04
N MET A 482 -3.79 -19.90 -0.09
CA MET A 482 -3.94 -21.27 0.44
C MET A 482 -3.03 -22.26 -0.26
N LEU A 483 -2.95 -22.21 -1.59
CA LEU A 483 -2.08 -23.09 -2.38
C LEU A 483 -0.60 -22.89 -2.03
N LEU A 484 -0.13 -21.66 -2.04
CA LEU A 484 1.26 -21.34 -1.71
C LEU A 484 1.56 -21.60 -0.23
N GLY A 485 0.61 -21.35 0.66
CA GLY A 485 0.71 -21.70 2.08
C GLY A 485 0.86 -23.19 2.33
N ALA A 486 0.15 -24.02 1.57
CA ALA A 486 0.26 -25.47 1.65
C ALA A 486 1.50 -26.06 0.93
N THR A 487 2.15 -25.30 0.04
CA THR A 487 3.24 -25.79 -0.84
C THR A 487 4.51 -24.97 -0.68
N TYR A 488 4.63 -23.89 -1.43
CA TYR A 488 5.86 -23.08 -1.56
C TYR A 488 6.29 -22.43 -0.24
N TRP A 489 5.39 -21.73 0.44
CA TRP A 489 5.71 -21.06 1.71
C TRP A 489 5.94 -22.06 2.85
N LYS A 490 5.25 -23.21 2.81
CA LYS A 490 5.55 -24.31 3.74
C LYS A 490 6.96 -24.87 3.48
N TRP A 491 7.34 -25.06 2.21
CA TRP A 491 8.69 -25.48 1.85
C TRP A 491 9.75 -24.47 2.28
N MET A 492 9.44 -23.17 2.22
CA MET A 492 10.31 -22.11 2.72
C MET A 492 10.34 -21.98 4.25
N GLY A 493 9.50 -22.72 4.99
CA GLY A 493 9.36 -22.60 6.44
C GLY A 493 8.68 -21.33 6.90
N LEU A 494 7.89 -20.67 6.04
CA LEU A 494 7.13 -19.46 6.39
C LEU A 494 5.73 -19.76 6.96
N VAL A 495 5.24 -21.01 6.76
CA VAL A 495 3.95 -21.51 7.24
C VAL A 495 4.13 -22.87 7.85
#